data_8b822dcc5834164ab4d6cb6e997caff1
#
_entry.id   8b822dcc5834164ab4d6cb6e997caff1
#
_cell.length_a   1.000
_cell.length_b   1.000
_cell.length_c   1.000
_cell.angle_alpha   90.00
_cell.angle_beta   90.00
_cell.angle_gamma   90.00
#
_symmetry.space_group_name_H-M   'P 1'
#
loop_
_entity.id
_entity.type
_entity.pdbx_description
1 polymer ?
#
loop_
_entity_poly.entity_id
_entity_poly.type
_entity_poly.pdbx_seq_one_letter_code
_entity_poly.pdbx_strand_id
1 'polypeptide(L)'
;KDIVNSNKLNSEKALVDLVHKAIFPYVIDKSGKAVLIKEEIIQAKYPCAYSYLQSQRETLDKRDKGKVGDYPAWYAYGRTQSLVMPAIKMFFPKIANKPLNCVIVENSNLLLYNGMAFVGDDMRKMKILQKVLESDIFWNYVVANSKPYTSGYYSLNGSNIKNFGVPKFTKAEEEELLRLEDKGAVNQWLSSFYE
;
A
#
# COMPACT_ATOMS: atom_id res chain seq x y z
N LYS A 1 -15.80 1.75 -2.41
CA LYS A 1 -14.59 0.91 -2.37
C LYS A 1 -13.99 0.91 -0.98
N ASP A 2 -13.33 -0.18 -0.62
CA ASP A 2 -12.52 -0.26 0.59
C ASP A 2 -11.13 0.29 0.29
N ILE A 3 -10.65 1.14 1.19
CA ILE A 3 -9.33 1.77 1.11
C ILE A 3 -8.60 1.58 2.42
N VAL A 4 -7.28 1.42 2.37
CA VAL A 4 -6.46 1.19 3.56
C VAL A 4 -5.41 2.28 3.75
N ASN A 5 -5.20 2.65 5.02
CA ASN A 5 -4.07 3.46 5.45
C ASN A 5 -3.04 2.55 6.15
N SER A 6 -2.03 2.11 5.40
CA SER A 6 -1.02 1.19 5.93
C SER A 6 0.06 1.86 6.81
N ASN A 7 0.07 3.16 6.95
CA ASN A 7 1.05 3.86 7.81
C ASN A 7 0.96 3.49 9.30
N LYS A 8 -0.16 2.90 9.71
CA LYS A 8 -0.39 2.51 11.11
C LYS A 8 -0.18 1.01 11.37
N LEU A 9 0.32 0.25 10.40
CA LEU A 9 0.53 -1.20 10.55
C LEU A 9 1.58 -1.58 11.60
N ASN A 10 2.50 -0.68 11.92
CA ASN A 10 3.47 -0.90 13.01
C ASN A 10 2.88 -0.60 14.42
N SER A 11 1.64 -0.13 14.49
CA SER A 11 0.89 -0.04 15.74
C SER A 11 0.23 -1.40 16.06
N GLU A 12 -0.38 -1.52 17.23
CA GLU A 12 -1.13 -2.71 17.65
C GLU A 12 -2.44 -2.94 16.88
N LYS A 13 -2.74 -2.08 15.91
CA LYS A 13 -3.97 -2.18 15.11
C LYS A 13 -3.86 -3.24 14.03
N ALA A 14 -4.87 -4.08 13.94
CA ALA A 14 -5.04 -5.01 12.83
C ALA A 14 -5.36 -4.25 11.53
N LEU A 15 -5.07 -4.88 10.37
CA LEU A 15 -5.38 -4.29 9.07
C LEU A 15 -6.86 -3.91 8.93
N VAL A 16 -7.76 -4.72 9.47
CA VAL A 16 -9.21 -4.47 9.42
C VAL A 16 -9.60 -3.12 10.04
N ASP A 17 -8.91 -2.71 11.10
CA ASP A 17 -9.13 -1.43 11.78
C ASP A 17 -8.62 -0.22 10.98
N LEU A 18 -7.84 -0.46 9.95
CA LEU A 18 -7.23 0.56 9.08
C LEU A 18 -7.95 0.70 7.74
N VAL A 19 -9.02 -0.09 7.53
CA VAL A 19 -9.84 -0.04 6.32
C VAL A 19 -10.96 0.98 6.49
N HIS A 20 -11.11 1.83 5.49
CA HIS A 20 -12.16 2.84 5.40
C HIS A 20 -12.99 2.65 4.13
N LYS A 21 -14.22 3.16 4.13
CA LYS A 21 -15.05 3.23 2.92
C LYS A 21 -14.81 4.56 2.20
N ALA A 22 -14.65 4.49 0.88
CA ALA A 22 -14.56 5.68 0.02
C ALA A 22 -15.63 5.66 -1.06
N ILE A 23 -16.18 6.84 -1.37
CA ILE A 23 -16.97 7.02 -2.58
C ILE A 23 -16.00 6.93 -3.77
N PHE A 24 -16.24 5.96 -4.65
CA PHE A 24 -15.37 5.65 -5.77
C PHE A 24 -16.10 5.96 -7.08
N PRO A 25 -15.98 7.19 -7.63
CA PRO A 25 -16.74 7.63 -8.80
C PRO A 25 -16.14 7.11 -10.11
N TYR A 26 -15.66 5.87 -10.12
CA TYR A 26 -15.05 5.23 -11.27
C TYR A 26 -15.64 3.84 -11.52
N VAL A 27 -15.66 3.44 -12.78
CA VAL A 27 -15.88 2.05 -13.22
C VAL A 27 -14.60 1.51 -13.81
N ILE A 28 -14.39 0.20 -13.69
CA ILE A 28 -13.30 -0.46 -14.37
C ILE A 28 -13.81 -0.92 -15.73
N ASP A 29 -13.19 -0.42 -16.79
CA ASP A 29 -13.56 -0.77 -18.16
C ASP A 29 -13.05 -2.18 -18.56
N LYS A 30 -13.38 -2.61 -19.76
CA LYS A 30 -13.00 -3.91 -20.29
C LYS A 30 -11.47 -4.09 -20.45
N SER A 31 -10.73 -2.99 -20.48
CA SER A 31 -9.26 -2.98 -20.56
C SER A 31 -8.60 -2.99 -19.16
N GLY A 32 -9.40 -3.02 -18.08
CA GLY A 32 -8.91 -2.97 -16.71
C GLY A 32 -8.55 -1.57 -16.21
N LYS A 33 -8.90 -0.52 -16.93
CA LYS A 33 -8.63 0.88 -16.53
C LYS A 33 -9.80 1.48 -15.75
N ALA A 34 -9.47 2.30 -14.77
CA ALA A 34 -10.47 3.11 -14.07
C ALA A 34 -10.90 4.29 -14.94
N VAL A 35 -12.20 4.37 -15.24
CA VAL A 35 -12.83 5.42 -16.02
C VAL A 35 -13.81 6.18 -15.13
N LEU A 36 -13.71 7.51 -15.12
CA LEU A 36 -14.58 8.36 -14.31
C LEU A 36 -16.04 8.23 -14.80
N ILE A 37 -16.96 8.02 -13.86
CA ILE A 37 -18.41 7.99 -14.15
C ILE A 37 -18.87 9.41 -14.43
N LYS A 38 -19.61 9.63 -15.53
CA LYS A 38 -20.17 10.92 -15.86
C LYS A 38 -21.15 11.42 -14.77
N GLU A 39 -21.18 12.72 -14.56
CA GLU A 39 -21.96 13.35 -13.48
C GLU A 39 -23.46 12.99 -13.55
N GLU A 40 -24.02 13.02 -14.75
CA GLU A 40 -25.44 12.69 -14.98
C GLU A 40 -25.75 11.24 -14.57
N ILE A 41 -24.77 10.33 -14.76
CA ILE A 41 -24.92 8.92 -14.36
C ILE A 41 -24.85 8.77 -12.84
N ILE A 42 -23.95 9.51 -12.18
CA ILE A 42 -23.87 9.49 -10.71
C ILE A 42 -25.15 10.03 -10.11
N GLN A 43 -25.65 11.15 -10.62
CA GLN A 43 -26.91 11.77 -10.19
C GLN A 43 -28.10 10.82 -10.35
N ALA A 44 -28.21 10.15 -11.49
CA ALA A 44 -29.34 9.27 -11.79
C ALA A 44 -29.28 7.94 -11.03
N LYS A 45 -28.09 7.31 -10.95
CA LYS A 45 -27.96 5.95 -10.38
C LYS A 45 -27.55 5.92 -8.92
N TYR A 46 -26.93 6.98 -8.41
CA TYR A 46 -26.41 7.04 -7.04
C TYR A 46 -26.79 8.37 -6.37
N PRO A 47 -28.09 8.73 -6.29
CA PRO A 47 -28.51 10.07 -5.86
C PRO A 47 -28.04 10.44 -4.45
N CYS A 48 -28.01 9.50 -3.51
CA CYS A 48 -27.50 9.75 -2.15
C CYS A 48 -26.01 10.10 -2.14
N ALA A 49 -25.19 9.37 -2.91
CA ALA A 49 -23.76 9.66 -3.03
C ALA A 49 -23.54 11.00 -3.73
N TYR A 50 -24.33 11.31 -4.75
CA TYR A 50 -24.26 12.60 -5.45
C TYR A 50 -24.63 13.76 -4.52
N SER A 51 -25.74 13.65 -3.78
CA SER A 51 -26.13 14.67 -2.78
C SER A 51 -25.05 14.90 -1.74
N TYR A 52 -24.44 13.84 -1.23
CA TYR A 52 -23.33 13.96 -0.31
C TYR A 52 -22.12 14.66 -0.94
N LEU A 53 -21.72 14.28 -2.16
CA LEU A 53 -20.64 14.95 -2.87
C LEU A 53 -20.94 16.44 -3.09
N GLN A 54 -22.19 16.79 -3.46
CA GLN A 54 -22.61 18.18 -3.61
C GLN A 54 -22.51 18.96 -2.29
N SER A 55 -22.88 18.36 -1.16
CA SER A 55 -22.72 19.01 0.14
C SER A 55 -21.26 19.29 0.52
N GLN A 56 -20.31 18.56 -0.08
CA GLN A 56 -18.88 18.75 0.11
C GLN A 56 -18.20 19.56 -1.03
N ARG A 57 -18.99 20.10 -1.96
CA ARG A 57 -18.50 20.79 -3.17
C ARG A 57 -17.48 21.87 -2.85
N GLU A 58 -17.78 22.74 -1.91
CA GLU A 58 -16.87 23.83 -1.51
C GLU A 58 -15.53 23.32 -0.98
N THR A 59 -15.54 22.23 -0.20
CA THR A 59 -14.32 21.59 0.30
C THR A 59 -13.52 20.96 -0.84
N LEU A 60 -14.21 20.31 -1.77
CA LEU A 60 -13.58 19.66 -2.92
C LEU A 60 -12.95 20.70 -3.87
N ASP A 61 -13.58 21.84 -4.08
CA ASP A 61 -13.09 22.91 -4.95
C ASP A 61 -11.84 23.63 -4.34
N LYS A 62 -11.64 23.55 -3.02
CA LYS A 62 -10.44 24.10 -2.33
C LYS A 62 -9.23 23.17 -2.36
N ARG A 63 -9.37 21.92 -2.88
CA ARG A 63 -8.25 20.98 -2.97
C ARG A 63 -7.11 21.55 -3.82
N ASP A 64 -5.89 21.10 -3.55
CA ASP A 64 -4.68 21.49 -4.26
C ASP A 64 -4.56 23.01 -4.46
N LYS A 65 -4.92 23.77 -3.41
CA LYS A 65 -4.90 25.25 -3.40
C LYS A 65 -5.84 25.85 -4.47
N GLY A 66 -6.97 25.21 -4.73
CA GLY A 66 -7.97 25.66 -5.70
C GLY A 66 -7.65 25.32 -7.17
N LYS A 67 -6.63 24.51 -7.44
CA LYS A 67 -6.27 24.07 -8.80
C LYS A 67 -7.15 22.91 -9.33
N VAL A 68 -8.42 22.92 -8.99
CA VAL A 68 -9.38 21.85 -9.37
C VAL A 68 -9.72 21.87 -10.86
N GLY A 69 -9.41 22.95 -11.58
CA GLY A 69 -9.62 23.06 -13.02
C GLY A 69 -8.82 22.05 -13.86
N ASP A 70 -7.75 21.48 -13.28
CA ASP A 70 -6.95 20.43 -13.92
C ASP A 70 -7.56 19.03 -13.78
N TYR A 71 -8.65 18.88 -13.02
CA TYR A 71 -9.31 17.60 -12.79
C TYR A 71 -10.38 17.33 -13.86
N PRO A 72 -10.58 16.07 -14.28
CA PRO A 72 -11.58 15.72 -15.29
C PRO A 72 -13.02 16.03 -14.85
N ALA A 73 -13.27 16.14 -13.53
CA ALA A 73 -14.48 16.63 -12.92
C ALA A 73 -14.22 17.04 -11.46
N TRP A 74 -15.07 17.88 -10.90
CA TRP A 74 -14.93 18.39 -9.55
C TRP A 74 -14.94 17.29 -8.46
N TYR A 75 -15.59 16.14 -8.70
CA TYR A 75 -15.64 14.98 -7.82
C TYR A 75 -14.56 13.94 -8.12
N ALA A 76 -13.74 14.16 -9.14
CA ALA A 76 -12.66 13.24 -9.48
C ALA A 76 -11.54 13.25 -8.43
N TYR A 77 -10.81 12.14 -8.31
CA TYR A 77 -9.62 12.09 -7.47
C TYR A 77 -8.45 12.85 -8.13
N GLY A 78 -7.69 13.56 -7.32
CA GLY A 78 -6.49 14.25 -7.79
C GLY A 78 -5.31 13.33 -8.09
N ARG A 79 -5.34 12.09 -7.56
CA ARG A 79 -4.34 11.05 -7.85
C ARG A 79 -5.03 9.77 -8.25
N THR A 80 -4.57 9.18 -9.35
CA THR A 80 -5.24 8.03 -10.00
C THR A 80 -4.37 6.77 -10.07
N GLN A 81 -3.14 6.80 -9.53
CA GLN A 81 -2.17 5.71 -9.67
C GLN A 81 -2.59 4.39 -9.02
N SER A 82 -3.47 4.44 -8.02
CA SER A 82 -3.89 3.25 -7.26
C SER A 82 -5.39 2.99 -7.37
N LEU A 83 -6.04 3.48 -8.43
CA LEU A 83 -7.48 3.21 -8.67
C LEU A 83 -7.75 1.77 -9.09
N VAL A 84 -6.72 1.10 -9.62
CA VAL A 84 -6.72 -0.34 -9.92
C VAL A 84 -5.47 -0.93 -9.30
N MET A 85 -5.61 -2.01 -8.56
CA MET A 85 -4.50 -2.73 -7.96
C MET A 85 -4.65 -4.23 -8.19
N PRO A 86 -3.54 -4.97 -8.39
CA PRO A 86 -3.57 -6.43 -8.40
C PRO A 86 -4.23 -7.00 -7.14
N ALA A 87 -4.75 -8.24 -7.24
CA ALA A 87 -5.37 -8.91 -6.10
C ALA A 87 -4.36 -9.14 -4.97
N ILE A 88 -3.18 -9.69 -5.31
CA ILE A 88 -2.12 -9.95 -4.35
C ILE A 88 -1.32 -8.67 -4.13
N LYS A 89 -1.29 -8.22 -2.88
CA LYS A 89 -0.49 -7.07 -2.45
C LYS A 89 -0.07 -7.20 -1.00
N MET A 90 1.05 -6.59 -0.66
CA MET A 90 1.59 -6.55 0.70
C MET A 90 1.70 -5.10 1.15
N PHE A 91 0.92 -4.75 2.14
CA PHE A 91 0.93 -3.42 2.74
C PHE A 91 2.00 -3.29 3.81
N PHE A 92 2.62 -2.10 3.88
CA PHE A 92 3.57 -1.72 4.92
C PHE A 92 3.54 -0.20 5.14
N PRO A 93 4.07 0.31 6.27
CA PRO A 93 4.05 1.74 6.56
C PRO A 93 5.07 2.50 5.70
N LYS A 94 4.81 3.79 5.48
CA LYS A 94 5.73 4.69 4.77
C LYS A 94 6.91 5.14 5.65
N ILE A 95 6.70 5.15 6.95
CA ILE A 95 7.72 5.45 7.97
C ILE A 95 7.62 4.42 9.10
N ALA A 96 8.74 4.03 9.66
CA ALA A 96 8.81 3.09 10.77
C ALA A 96 9.96 3.46 11.74
N ASN A 97 9.86 3.02 12.99
CA ASN A 97 10.89 3.16 14.02
C ASN A 97 11.37 1.81 14.58
N LYS A 98 10.94 0.73 13.94
CA LYS A 98 11.28 -0.66 14.27
C LYS A 98 11.14 -1.51 13.00
N PRO A 99 11.61 -2.77 12.99
CA PRO A 99 11.40 -3.70 11.88
C PRO A 99 9.94 -3.74 11.44
N LEU A 100 9.72 -3.93 10.14
CA LEU A 100 8.40 -3.84 9.54
C LEU A 100 7.44 -4.90 10.08
N ASN A 101 6.18 -4.56 10.08
CA ASN A 101 5.05 -5.47 10.10
C ASN A 101 4.32 -5.31 8.77
N CYS A 102 4.42 -6.31 7.90
CA CYS A 102 3.82 -6.33 6.58
C CYS A 102 2.56 -7.20 6.59
N VAL A 103 1.54 -6.81 5.85
CA VAL A 103 0.31 -7.59 5.75
C VAL A 103 0.02 -7.91 4.30
N ILE A 104 0.02 -9.19 3.94
CA ILE A 104 -0.35 -9.67 2.61
C ILE A 104 -1.87 -9.84 2.56
N VAL A 105 -2.47 -9.36 1.47
CA VAL A 105 -3.87 -9.58 1.14
C VAL A 105 -4.03 -10.04 -0.29
N GLU A 106 -5.08 -10.84 -0.54
CA GLU A 106 -5.54 -11.21 -1.87
C GLU A 106 -6.95 -10.66 -2.07
N ASN A 107 -7.04 -9.40 -2.48
CA ASN A 107 -8.31 -8.71 -2.66
C ASN A 107 -8.17 -7.54 -3.66
N SER A 108 -8.63 -7.68 -4.89
CA SER A 108 -8.61 -6.62 -5.90
C SER A 108 -9.48 -5.40 -5.57
N ASN A 109 -10.41 -5.53 -4.63
CA ASN A 109 -11.31 -4.45 -4.23
C ASN A 109 -10.77 -3.57 -3.10
N LEU A 110 -9.70 -4.00 -2.42
CA LEU A 110 -9.02 -3.20 -1.41
C LEU A 110 -7.93 -2.36 -2.05
N LEU A 111 -8.03 -1.04 -1.96
CA LEU A 111 -7.09 -0.10 -2.55
C LEU A 111 -6.23 0.56 -1.47
N LEU A 112 -5.03 1.00 -1.85
CA LEU A 112 -4.15 1.77 -0.98
C LEU A 112 -4.51 3.27 -1.08
N TYR A 113 -4.80 3.88 0.05
CA TYR A 113 -5.04 5.32 0.14
C TYR A 113 -3.81 6.05 0.70
N ASN A 114 -3.14 5.48 1.68
CA ASN A 114 -1.95 6.08 2.31
C ASN A 114 -1.04 4.97 2.87
N GLY A 115 0.28 5.12 2.65
CA GLY A 115 1.28 4.12 3.01
C GLY A 115 2.00 3.59 1.78
N MET A 116 2.46 2.35 1.86
CA MET A 116 3.19 1.66 0.80
C MET A 116 2.59 0.28 0.54
N ALA A 117 2.73 -0.20 -0.69
CA ALA A 117 2.40 -1.58 -1.03
C ALA A 117 3.37 -2.13 -2.07
N PHE A 118 3.81 -3.37 -1.89
CA PHE A 118 4.27 -4.21 -2.98
C PHE A 118 3.07 -4.89 -3.62
N VAL A 119 3.10 -5.03 -4.94
CA VAL A 119 2.06 -5.72 -5.72
C VAL A 119 2.69 -6.82 -6.55
N GLY A 120 1.98 -7.90 -6.74
CA GLY A 120 2.46 -9.06 -7.49
C GLY A 120 1.33 -10.00 -7.89
N ASP A 121 1.70 -11.06 -8.57
CA ASP A 121 0.82 -12.12 -9.06
C ASP A 121 1.12 -13.50 -8.43
N ASP A 122 2.16 -13.59 -7.61
CA ASP A 122 2.64 -14.83 -6.99
C ASP A 122 2.65 -14.69 -5.46
N MET A 123 1.72 -15.40 -4.81
CA MET A 123 1.57 -15.41 -3.35
C MET A 123 2.81 -16.00 -2.64
N ARG A 124 3.46 -17.01 -3.24
CA ARG A 124 4.66 -17.63 -2.67
C ARG A 124 5.80 -16.62 -2.60
N LYS A 125 6.08 -15.94 -3.71
CA LYS A 125 7.09 -14.87 -3.77
C LYS A 125 6.77 -13.73 -2.81
N MET A 126 5.50 -13.38 -2.69
CA MET A 126 5.08 -12.32 -1.77
C MET A 126 5.36 -12.69 -0.29
N LYS A 127 5.12 -13.96 0.11
CA LYS A 127 5.44 -14.46 1.44
C LYS A 127 6.94 -14.51 1.72
N ILE A 128 7.75 -14.89 0.73
CA ILE A 128 9.21 -14.85 0.83
C ILE A 128 9.68 -13.40 1.04
N LEU A 129 9.19 -12.49 0.20
CA LEU A 129 9.50 -11.07 0.32
C LEU A 129 9.09 -10.51 1.69
N GLN A 130 7.94 -10.92 2.22
CA GLN A 130 7.49 -10.52 3.56
C GLN A 130 8.53 -10.88 4.63
N LYS A 131 8.98 -12.14 4.65
CA LYS A 131 9.98 -12.58 5.64
C LYS A 131 11.28 -11.80 5.54
N VAL A 132 11.73 -11.51 4.32
CA VAL A 132 12.93 -10.69 4.09
C VAL A 132 12.75 -9.26 4.57
N LEU A 133 11.61 -8.62 4.27
CA LEU A 133 11.35 -7.23 4.64
C LEU A 133 11.03 -7.04 6.13
N GLU A 134 10.56 -8.08 6.82
CA GLU A 134 10.33 -8.06 8.26
C GLU A 134 11.59 -8.41 9.09
N SER A 135 12.69 -8.78 8.41
CA SER A 135 13.96 -9.14 9.05
C SER A 135 14.69 -7.92 9.61
N ASP A 136 15.55 -8.19 10.59
CA ASP A 136 16.46 -7.19 11.15
C ASP A 136 17.53 -6.76 10.13
N ILE A 137 17.86 -7.62 9.15
CA ILE A 137 18.80 -7.31 8.05
C ILE A 137 18.23 -6.17 7.20
N PHE A 138 16.97 -6.29 6.78
CA PHE A 138 16.32 -5.22 6.04
C PHE A 138 16.17 -3.95 6.88
N TRP A 139 15.84 -4.09 8.17
CA TRP A 139 15.73 -2.96 9.06
C TRP A 139 17.07 -2.22 9.21
N ASN A 140 18.18 -2.93 9.41
CA ASN A 140 19.51 -2.34 9.48
C ASN A 140 19.88 -1.60 8.19
N TYR A 141 19.50 -2.18 7.03
CA TYR A 141 19.67 -1.49 5.75
C TYR A 141 18.86 -0.18 5.70
N VAL A 142 17.60 -0.19 6.15
CA VAL A 142 16.75 1.02 6.21
C VAL A 142 17.39 2.08 7.09
N VAL A 143 17.85 1.72 8.29
CA VAL A 143 18.54 2.65 9.21
C VAL A 143 19.79 3.26 8.59
N ALA A 144 20.59 2.47 7.87
CA ALA A 144 21.82 2.92 7.24
C ALA A 144 21.58 3.82 6.01
N ASN A 145 20.49 3.61 5.26
CA ASN A 145 20.29 4.24 3.95
C ASN A 145 19.15 5.25 3.88
N SER A 146 18.35 5.37 4.94
CA SER A 146 17.20 6.27 4.95
C SER A 146 17.45 7.52 5.79
N LYS A 147 16.76 8.60 5.43
CA LYS A 147 16.81 9.82 6.25
C LYS A 147 16.06 9.59 7.57
N PRO A 148 16.69 9.89 8.72
CA PRO A 148 16.01 9.85 10.01
C PRO A 148 14.99 11.00 10.09
N TYR A 149 13.86 10.68 10.71
CA TYR A 149 12.90 11.65 11.20
C TYR A 149 13.04 11.84 12.72
N THR A 150 12.26 12.74 13.28
CA THR A 150 12.17 12.89 14.74
C THR A 150 11.72 11.58 15.40
N SER A 151 12.13 11.34 16.63
CA SER A 151 11.72 10.18 17.44
C SER A 151 12.16 8.81 16.88
N GLY A 152 13.30 8.75 16.16
CA GLY A 152 13.87 7.49 15.67
C GLY A 152 13.11 6.83 14.52
N TYR A 153 12.23 7.56 13.83
CA TYR A 153 11.56 7.06 12.63
C TYR A 153 12.46 7.19 11.39
N TYR A 154 12.29 6.26 10.45
CA TYR A 154 12.99 6.23 9.16
C TYR A 154 12.01 6.15 7.99
N SER A 155 12.38 6.73 6.85
CA SER A 155 11.57 6.72 5.64
C SER A 155 11.73 5.42 4.87
N LEU A 156 10.61 4.84 4.46
CA LEU A 156 10.51 3.65 3.62
C LEU A 156 10.12 4.00 2.17
N ASN A 157 10.45 5.22 1.73
CA ASN A 157 10.19 5.62 0.35
C ASN A 157 10.93 4.71 -0.64
N GLY A 158 10.35 4.49 -1.82
CA GLY A 158 10.92 3.62 -2.84
C GLY A 158 12.37 3.97 -3.21
N SER A 159 12.75 5.27 -3.20
CA SER A 159 14.14 5.70 -3.42
C SER A 159 15.13 5.16 -2.37
N ASN A 160 14.68 4.92 -1.14
CA ASN A 160 15.52 4.46 -0.05
C ASN A 160 15.62 2.93 0.02
N ILE A 161 14.59 2.21 -0.43
CA ILE A 161 14.50 0.75 -0.28
C ILE A 161 14.74 -0.03 -1.58
N LYS A 162 14.62 0.60 -2.75
CA LYS A 162 14.69 -0.06 -4.06
C LYS A 162 16.02 -0.73 -4.37
N ASN A 163 17.08 -0.32 -3.71
CA ASN A 163 18.44 -0.85 -3.91
C ASN A 163 18.77 -1.97 -2.91
N PHE A 164 17.86 -2.33 -2.01
CA PHE A 164 18.02 -3.48 -1.15
C PHE A 164 17.99 -4.76 -2.00
N GLY A 165 19.07 -5.54 -1.95
CA GLY A 165 19.16 -6.80 -2.68
C GLY A 165 18.39 -7.91 -1.96
N VAL A 166 17.52 -8.61 -2.66
CA VAL A 166 16.90 -9.84 -2.17
C VAL A 166 17.66 -11.01 -2.82
N PRO A 167 18.18 -11.96 -2.03
CA PRO A 167 18.90 -13.11 -2.56
C PRO A 167 18.02 -13.93 -3.52
N LYS A 168 18.65 -14.52 -4.52
CA LYS A 168 17.99 -15.44 -5.42
C LYS A 168 18.02 -16.84 -4.80
N PHE A 169 16.99 -17.18 -4.04
CA PHE A 169 16.86 -18.48 -3.40
C PHE A 169 16.58 -19.61 -4.40
N THR A 170 17.11 -20.79 -4.13
CA THR A 170 16.69 -22.04 -4.75
C THR A 170 15.30 -22.45 -4.22
N LYS A 171 14.63 -23.39 -4.90
CA LYS A 171 13.32 -23.90 -4.44
C LYS A 171 13.38 -24.50 -3.03
N ALA A 172 14.47 -25.20 -2.70
CA ALA A 172 14.66 -25.81 -1.38
C ALA A 172 14.81 -24.73 -0.29
N GLU A 173 15.62 -23.68 -0.54
CA GLU A 173 15.80 -22.55 0.36
C GLU A 173 14.51 -21.74 0.55
N GLU A 174 13.72 -21.55 -0.51
CA GLU A 174 12.41 -20.92 -0.40
C GLU A 174 11.47 -21.72 0.52
N GLU A 175 11.46 -23.06 0.39
CA GLU A 175 10.64 -23.94 1.22
C GLU A 175 11.08 -23.91 2.67
N GLU A 176 12.38 -23.91 2.92
CA GLU A 176 12.95 -23.79 4.25
C GLU A 176 12.57 -22.45 4.88
N LEU A 177 12.81 -21.33 4.21
CA LEU A 177 12.45 -20.00 4.69
C LEU A 177 10.95 -19.89 5.01
N LEU A 178 10.09 -20.46 4.16
CA LEU A 178 8.63 -20.40 4.36
C LEU A 178 8.16 -21.22 5.58
N ARG A 179 8.89 -22.24 6.00
CA ARG A 179 8.59 -23.05 7.21
C ARG A 179 8.99 -22.36 8.50
N LEU A 180 9.94 -21.43 8.45
CA LEU A 180 10.38 -20.70 9.64
C LEU A 180 9.30 -19.73 10.10
N GLU A 181 8.72 -19.93 11.27
CA GLU A 181 7.70 -19.04 11.87
C GLU A 181 8.31 -18.05 12.85
N ASP A 182 9.33 -18.48 13.59
CA ASP A 182 10.03 -17.64 14.54
C ASP A 182 10.92 -16.59 13.87
N LYS A 183 10.78 -15.34 14.29
CA LYS A 183 11.51 -14.20 13.69
C LYS A 183 13.04 -14.33 13.91
N GLY A 184 13.47 -14.82 15.05
CA GLY A 184 14.89 -15.05 15.33
C GLY A 184 15.49 -16.10 14.41
N ALA A 185 14.77 -17.22 14.19
CA ALA A 185 15.16 -18.24 13.24
C ALA A 185 15.24 -17.69 11.79
N VAL A 186 14.28 -16.87 11.38
CA VAL A 186 14.31 -16.20 10.06
C VAL A 186 15.53 -15.30 9.95
N ASN A 187 15.84 -14.49 10.96
CA ASN A 187 17.00 -13.60 10.94
C ASN A 187 18.31 -14.38 10.88
N GLN A 188 18.45 -15.44 11.69
CA GLN A 188 19.63 -16.30 11.69
C GLN A 188 19.82 -16.98 10.32
N TRP A 189 18.75 -17.50 9.74
CA TRP A 189 18.78 -18.15 8.44
C TRP A 189 19.16 -17.16 7.32
N LEU A 190 18.55 -15.97 7.29
CA LEU A 190 18.84 -14.95 6.29
C LEU A 190 20.29 -14.40 6.41
N SER A 191 20.88 -14.38 7.61
CA SER A 191 22.23 -13.80 7.79
C SER A 191 23.27 -14.48 6.91
N SER A 192 23.14 -15.79 6.65
CA SER A 192 24.07 -16.52 5.77
C SER A 192 24.07 -16.07 4.30
N PHE A 193 23.09 -15.26 3.88
CA PHE A 193 22.98 -14.74 2.52
C PHE A 193 23.42 -13.28 2.38
N TYR A 194 23.72 -12.61 3.48
CA TYR A 194 24.05 -11.16 3.51
C TYR A 194 25.42 -10.88 4.18
N GLU A 195 26.26 -11.89 4.28
CA GLU A 195 27.66 -11.78 4.74
C GLU A 195 28.58 -11.14 3.69
#